data_0a41db50f0d13f7e10dc59886125b882
#
_entry.id   0a41db50f0d13f7e10dc59886125b882
#
_cell.length_a   1.000
_cell.length_b   1.000
_cell.length_c   1.000
_cell.angle_alpha   90.00
_cell.angle_beta   90.00
_cell.angle_gamma   90.00
#
_symmetry.space_group_name_H-M   'P 1'
#
loop_
_entity.id
_entity.type
_entity.pdbx_description
1 polymer ?
#
loop_
_entity_poly.entity_id
_entity_poly.type
_entity_poly.pdbx_seq_one_letter_code
_entity_poly.pdbx_strand_id
1 'polypeptide(L)'
;MTKVFLVDDEIAIRESLRNSFPWEEKGFQLVGEAPDGEMALPMIQDLEVEILLTDIRMPFMDGMRLCEEVQRTMPWVERIILSGYDDFEYARKAISLGVREYLLKPVTAKELGSALERVRDQMEEKRRERERLTVLKQRTQSETAFLREKLLESLFTEEGDPEDDDAVLRQLRGLKVNLMAGCYAVLDIAFSAAGEARRQIKKGFFRQQKPSAALF
;
A
#
# COMPACT_ATOMS: atom_id res chain seq x y z
N MET A 1 -15.90 12.45 -3.48
CA MET A 1 -15.40 13.80 -3.12
C MET A 1 -14.26 13.62 -2.12
N THR A 2 -13.17 14.36 -2.30
CA THR A 2 -12.01 14.29 -1.39
C THR A 2 -12.32 15.03 -0.08
N LYS A 3 -12.16 14.34 1.05
CA LYS A 3 -12.49 14.87 2.38
C LYS A 3 -11.36 15.74 2.91
N VAL A 4 -11.68 16.99 3.22
CA VAL A 4 -10.73 18.00 3.72
C VAL A 4 -11.12 18.40 5.14
N PHE A 5 -10.12 18.56 6.01
CA PHE A 5 -10.30 19.06 7.39
C PHE A 5 -9.43 20.30 7.59
N LEU A 6 -9.98 21.32 8.25
CA LEU A 6 -9.32 22.61 8.46
C LEU A 6 -9.02 22.83 9.95
N VAL A 7 -7.77 23.21 10.25
CA VAL A 7 -7.34 23.52 11.62
C VAL A 7 -6.66 24.89 11.62
N ASP A 8 -7.24 25.82 12.36
CA ASP A 8 -6.76 27.20 12.50
C ASP A 8 -7.35 27.78 13.77
N ASP A 9 -6.60 28.49 14.60
CA ASP A 9 -7.11 29.06 15.84
C ASP A 9 -7.97 30.31 15.60
N GLU A 10 -7.78 30.98 14.46
CA GLU A 10 -8.55 32.15 14.07
C GLU A 10 -9.90 31.78 13.43
N ILE A 11 -11.00 32.03 14.15
CA ILE A 11 -12.37 31.78 13.67
C ILE A 11 -12.63 32.48 12.33
N ALA A 12 -12.18 33.73 12.19
CA ALA A 12 -12.39 34.51 10.99
C ALA A 12 -11.73 33.88 9.73
N ILE A 13 -10.56 33.25 9.90
CA ILE A 13 -9.88 32.53 8.80
C ILE A 13 -10.65 31.29 8.44
N ARG A 14 -11.07 30.48 9.43
CA ARG A 14 -11.88 29.28 9.17
C ARG A 14 -13.19 29.60 8.44
N GLU A 15 -13.91 30.62 8.88
CA GLU A 15 -15.14 31.09 8.22
C GLU A 15 -14.87 31.62 6.81
N SER A 16 -13.81 32.39 6.63
CA SER A 16 -13.42 32.89 5.32
C SER A 16 -13.15 31.75 4.35
N LEU A 17 -12.31 30.80 4.72
CA LEU A 17 -11.95 29.64 3.85
C LEU A 17 -13.16 28.75 3.58
N ARG A 18 -14.01 28.49 4.60
CA ARG A 18 -15.23 27.71 4.43
C ARG A 18 -16.19 28.34 3.43
N ASN A 19 -16.36 29.68 3.47
CA ASN A 19 -17.38 30.39 2.69
C ASN A 19 -16.87 30.89 1.33
N SER A 20 -15.57 31.16 1.18
CA SER A 20 -15.00 31.74 -0.03
C SER A 20 -14.60 30.70 -1.08
N PHE A 21 -14.40 29.45 -0.68
CA PHE A 21 -13.99 28.39 -1.59
C PHE A 21 -15.17 27.49 -1.97
N PRO A 22 -15.43 27.24 -3.26
CA PRO A 22 -16.54 26.40 -3.72
C PRO A 22 -16.17 24.91 -3.62
N TRP A 23 -16.15 24.38 -2.40
CA TRP A 23 -15.67 23.02 -2.08
C TRP A 23 -16.28 21.94 -2.97
N GLU A 24 -17.61 21.85 -3.00
CA GLU A 24 -18.32 20.79 -3.72
C GLU A 24 -18.15 20.89 -5.24
N GLU A 25 -18.22 22.12 -5.78
CA GLU A 25 -18.03 22.35 -7.23
C GLU A 25 -16.62 21.92 -7.69
N LYS A 26 -15.63 22.03 -6.81
CA LYS A 26 -14.25 21.62 -7.04
C LYS A 26 -13.95 20.14 -6.72
N GLY A 27 -14.96 19.39 -6.27
CA GLY A 27 -14.85 17.97 -5.95
C GLY A 27 -14.25 17.67 -4.57
N PHE A 28 -14.24 18.67 -3.68
CA PHE A 28 -13.81 18.55 -2.29
C PHE A 28 -15.00 18.64 -1.33
N GLN A 29 -14.84 18.11 -0.14
CA GLN A 29 -15.81 18.24 0.94
C GLN A 29 -15.08 18.66 2.21
N LEU A 30 -15.39 19.83 2.74
CA LEU A 30 -14.93 20.25 4.05
C LEU A 30 -15.76 19.50 5.12
N VAL A 31 -15.17 18.43 5.69
CA VAL A 31 -15.88 17.53 6.61
C VAL A 31 -15.84 17.99 8.05
N GLY A 32 -14.95 18.93 8.38
CA GLY A 32 -14.87 19.49 9.73
C GLY A 32 -13.79 20.55 9.86
N GLU A 33 -13.82 21.20 11.03
CA GLU A 33 -12.83 22.20 11.41
C GLU A 33 -12.55 22.14 12.92
N ALA A 34 -11.37 22.57 13.33
CA ALA A 34 -10.99 22.66 14.75
C ALA A 34 -10.10 23.89 15.00
N PRO A 35 -10.05 24.40 16.25
CA PRO A 35 -9.21 25.54 16.60
C PRO A 35 -7.76 25.16 16.94
N ASP A 36 -7.48 23.90 17.17
CA ASP A 36 -6.16 23.39 17.54
C ASP A 36 -5.97 21.91 17.20
N GLY A 37 -4.72 21.44 17.30
CA GLY A 37 -4.37 20.05 16.96
C GLY A 37 -4.89 19.00 17.93
N GLU A 38 -5.13 19.33 19.22
CA GLU A 38 -5.64 18.35 20.19
C GLU A 38 -7.10 17.99 19.89
N MET A 39 -7.91 18.99 19.55
CA MET A 39 -9.27 18.78 19.12
C MET A 39 -9.35 18.15 17.72
N ALA A 40 -8.45 18.52 16.82
CA ALA A 40 -8.44 18.04 15.45
C ALA A 40 -8.13 16.54 15.34
N LEU A 41 -7.13 16.05 16.09
CA LEU A 41 -6.58 14.71 15.90
C LEU A 41 -7.61 13.57 15.97
N PRO A 42 -8.49 13.47 16.98
CA PRO A 42 -9.53 12.45 17.01
C PRO A 42 -10.56 12.63 15.88
N MET A 43 -10.92 13.87 15.54
CA MET A 43 -11.90 14.14 14.48
C MET A 43 -11.37 13.74 13.09
N ILE A 44 -10.08 13.96 12.82
CA ILE A 44 -9.43 13.56 11.55
C ILE A 44 -9.55 12.04 11.37
N GLN A 45 -9.37 11.27 12.43
CA GLN A 45 -9.48 9.83 12.40
C GLN A 45 -10.92 9.36 12.16
N ASP A 46 -11.88 9.92 12.92
CA ASP A 46 -13.29 9.50 12.88
C ASP A 46 -13.96 9.86 11.54
N LEU A 47 -13.58 10.98 10.95
CA LEU A 47 -14.17 11.48 9.70
C LEU A 47 -13.49 10.90 8.44
N GLU A 48 -12.44 10.09 8.60
CA GLU A 48 -11.67 9.51 7.48
C GLU A 48 -11.14 10.61 6.54
N VAL A 49 -10.50 11.61 7.11
CA VAL A 49 -9.94 12.75 6.37
C VAL A 49 -8.87 12.29 5.39
N GLU A 50 -8.84 12.89 4.21
CA GLU A 50 -7.85 12.62 3.18
C GLU A 50 -6.81 13.75 3.05
N ILE A 51 -7.24 15.01 3.26
CA ILE A 51 -6.37 16.18 3.24
C ILE A 51 -6.58 17.00 4.51
N LEU A 52 -5.50 17.26 5.21
CA LEU A 52 -5.45 18.16 6.37
C LEU A 52 -4.89 19.53 5.92
N LEU A 53 -5.66 20.58 6.16
CA LEU A 53 -5.21 21.97 6.12
C LEU A 53 -4.96 22.44 7.55
N THR A 54 -3.76 22.90 7.88
CA THR A 54 -3.46 23.33 9.25
C THR A 54 -2.64 24.59 9.26
N ASP A 55 -2.97 25.53 10.16
CA ASP A 55 -2.05 26.58 10.55
C ASP A 55 -0.87 25.98 11.32
N ILE A 56 0.24 26.71 11.40
CA ILE A 56 1.42 26.36 12.19
C ILE A 56 1.22 26.72 13.66
N ARG A 57 0.81 27.96 13.93
CA ARG A 57 0.78 28.50 15.29
C ARG A 57 -0.62 28.43 15.88
N MET A 58 -0.83 27.44 16.71
CA MET A 58 -2.09 27.25 17.41
C MET A 58 -1.84 26.93 18.89
N PRO A 59 -2.77 27.24 19.79
CA PRO A 59 -2.65 26.84 21.20
C PRO A 59 -2.66 25.32 21.36
N PHE A 60 -2.20 24.84 22.52
CA PHE A 60 -2.17 23.43 22.94
C PHE A 60 -1.31 22.56 22.04
N MET A 61 -1.75 22.19 20.86
CA MET A 61 -0.99 21.46 19.87
C MET A 61 -0.86 22.26 18.59
N ASP A 62 0.37 22.66 18.27
CA ASP A 62 0.69 23.39 17.03
C ASP A 62 0.55 22.49 15.79
N GLY A 63 0.45 23.12 14.60
CA GLY A 63 0.26 22.40 13.35
C GLY A 63 1.42 21.50 12.94
N MET A 64 2.65 21.83 13.36
CA MET A 64 3.82 20.98 13.08
C MET A 64 3.76 19.67 13.86
N ARG A 65 3.39 19.76 15.15
CA ARG A 65 3.18 18.58 16.00
C ARG A 65 1.98 17.76 15.53
N LEU A 66 0.90 18.43 15.12
CA LEU A 66 -0.24 17.75 14.50
C LEU A 66 0.19 16.99 13.24
N CYS A 67 0.99 17.58 12.36
CA CYS A 67 1.51 16.93 11.17
C CYS A 67 2.41 15.71 11.51
N GLU A 68 3.21 15.78 12.57
CA GLU A 68 4.03 14.66 13.07
C GLU A 68 3.13 13.49 13.52
N GLU A 69 2.11 13.77 14.33
CA GLU A 69 1.18 12.75 14.82
C GLU A 69 0.36 12.13 13.69
N VAL A 70 -0.16 12.94 12.76
CA VAL A 70 -0.88 12.46 11.58
C VAL A 70 0.03 11.61 10.69
N GLN A 71 1.29 12.00 10.48
CA GLN A 71 2.24 11.20 9.72
C GLN A 71 2.46 9.81 10.35
N ARG A 72 2.54 9.77 11.69
CA ARG A 72 2.80 8.53 12.44
C ARG A 72 1.60 7.59 12.46
N THR A 73 0.39 8.14 12.65
CA THR A 73 -0.83 7.35 12.89
C THR A 73 -1.70 7.19 11.65
N MET A 74 -1.70 8.17 10.76
CA MET A 74 -2.53 8.25 9.56
C MET A 74 -1.70 8.67 8.32
N PRO A 75 -0.70 7.87 7.90
CA PRO A 75 0.25 8.24 6.84
C PRO A 75 -0.40 8.43 5.45
N TRP A 76 -1.65 8.05 5.31
CA TRP A 76 -2.44 8.28 4.08
C TRP A 76 -3.03 9.67 3.99
N VAL A 77 -3.13 10.42 5.11
CA VAL A 77 -3.64 11.79 5.13
C VAL A 77 -2.56 12.72 4.59
N GLU A 78 -2.85 13.39 3.49
CA GLU A 78 -1.94 14.39 2.93
C GLU A 78 -2.10 15.71 3.70
N ARG A 79 -1.01 16.44 3.86
CA ARG A 79 -0.93 17.62 4.73
C ARG A 79 -0.55 18.84 3.93
N ILE A 80 -1.29 19.93 4.17
CA ILE A 80 -1.06 21.26 3.62
C ILE A 80 -0.95 22.22 4.80
N ILE A 81 0.11 23.03 4.83
CA ILE A 81 0.31 24.05 5.86
C ILE A 81 -0.12 25.41 5.35
N LEU A 82 -0.86 26.13 6.19
CA LEU A 82 -1.20 27.54 6.04
C LEU A 82 -0.34 28.31 7.04
N SER A 83 0.43 29.31 6.60
CA SER A 83 1.32 30.06 7.50
C SER A 83 1.26 31.55 7.26
N GLY A 84 1.17 32.32 8.33
CA GLY A 84 1.33 33.77 8.30
C GLY A 84 2.79 34.25 8.29
N TYR A 85 3.72 33.32 8.31
CA TYR A 85 5.14 33.62 8.46
C TYR A 85 5.95 33.03 7.31
N ASP A 86 6.76 33.86 6.68
CA ASP A 86 7.79 33.44 5.74
C ASP A 86 9.03 32.99 6.53
N ASP A 87 8.87 31.94 7.34
CA ASP A 87 9.93 31.39 8.17
C ASP A 87 10.52 30.15 7.53
N PHE A 88 11.73 30.26 7.04
CA PHE A 88 12.47 29.20 6.37
C PHE A 88 12.60 27.92 7.24
N GLU A 89 12.72 28.06 8.56
CA GLU A 89 12.85 26.91 9.46
C GLU A 89 11.57 26.07 9.48
N TYR A 90 10.38 26.71 9.50
CA TYR A 90 9.13 25.99 9.40
C TYR A 90 8.94 25.29 8.05
N ALA A 91 9.29 25.98 6.96
CA ALA A 91 9.22 25.38 5.63
C ALA A 91 10.15 24.14 5.52
N ARG A 92 11.37 24.23 6.05
CA ARG A 92 12.32 23.11 6.07
C ARG A 92 11.80 21.93 6.91
N LYS A 93 11.24 22.20 8.08
CA LYS A 93 10.64 21.18 8.93
C LYS A 93 9.42 20.53 8.25
N ALA A 94 8.56 21.31 7.60
CA ALA A 94 7.41 20.84 6.85
C ALA A 94 7.81 19.81 5.76
N ILE A 95 8.89 20.09 5.02
CA ILE A 95 9.43 19.16 4.03
C ILE A 95 9.84 17.83 4.68
N SER A 96 10.53 17.87 5.82
CA SER A 96 10.94 16.65 6.53
C SER A 96 9.76 15.82 7.05
N LEU A 97 8.63 16.47 7.32
CA LEU A 97 7.37 15.84 7.71
C LEU A 97 6.53 15.37 6.51
N GLY A 98 7.02 15.51 5.30
CA GLY A 98 6.30 15.11 4.09
C GLY A 98 5.03 15.92 3.83
N VAL A 99 5.00 17.18 4.27
CA VAL A 99 3.94 18.14 3.93
C VAL A 99 3.96 18.38 2.43
N ARG A 100 2.80 18.38 1.79
CA ARG A 100 2.69 18.47 0.33
C ARG A 100 2.79 19.88 -0.19
N GLU A 101 2.14 20.79 0.49
CA GLU A 101 2.06 22.18 0.09
C GLU A 101 2.21 23.08 1.33
N TYR A 102 2.83 24.23 1.10
CA TYR A 102 3.02 25.28 2.10
C TYR A 102 2.48 26.58 1.51
N LEU A 103 1.43 27.12 2.08
CA LEU A 103 0.75 28.32 1.59
C LEU A 103 0.94 29.47 2.58
N LEU A 104 1.27 30.64 2.06
CA LEU A 104 1.40 31.85 2.87
C LEU A 104 0.05 32.56 3.01
N LYS A 105 -0.34 32.90 4.22
CA LYS A 105 -1.51 33.75 4.52
C LYS A 105 -1.22 35.21 4.13
N PRO A 106 -2.17 35.94 3.53
CA PRO A 106 -3.54 35.56 3.27
C PRO A 106 -3.69 34.64 2.04
N VAL A 107 -4.36 33.48 2.20
CA VAL A 107 -4.56 32.51 1.13
C VAL A 107 -5.81 32.87 0.33
N THR A 108 -5.66 33.03 -0.97
CA THR A 108 -6.79 33.26 -1.88
C THR A 108 -7.50 31.93 -2.23
N ALA A 109 -8.78 31.99 -2.59
CA ALA A 109 -9.52 30.81 -3.06
C ALA A 109 -8.85 30.13 -4.27
N LYS A 110 -8.20 30.91 -5.13
CA LYS A 110 -7.46 30.39 -6.29
C LYS A 110 -6.21 29.60 -5.87
N GLU A 111 -5.42 30.11 -4.94
CA GLU A 111 -4.21 29.46 -4.44
C GLU A 111 -4.55 28.18 -3.70
N LEU A 112 -5.57 28.24 -2.81
CA LEU A 112 -6.08 27.06 -2.12
C LEU A 112 -6.55 26.01 -3.10
N GLY A 113 -7.36 26.39 -4.09
CA GLY A 113 -7.86 25.48 -5.11
C GLY A 113 -6.73 24.80 -5.88
N SER A 114 -5.74 25.58 -6.33
CA SER A 114 -4.59 25.02 -7.06
C SER A 114 -3.76 24.05 -6.20
N ALA A 115 -3.58 24.34 -4.90
CA ALA A 115 -2.87 23.46 -3.99
C ALA A 115 -3.64 22.16 -3.74
N LEU A 116 -4.93 22.23 -3.49
CA LEU A 116 -5.81 21.08 -3.28
C LEU A 116 -5.86 20.19 -4.54
N GLU A 117 -5.98 20.77 -5.72
CA GLU A 117 -5.97 20.05 -7.00
C GLU A 117 -4.64 19.29 -7.20
N ARG A 118 -3.48 19.96 -6.97
CA ARG A 118 -2.17 19.29 -7.06
C ARG A 118 -2.04 18.12 -6.10
N VAL A 119 -2.49 18.28 -4.84
CA VAL A 119 -2.44 17.21 -3.84
C VAL A 119 -3.34 16.05 -4.24
N ARG A 120 -4.57 16.32 -4.69
CA ARG A 120 -5.50 15.29 -5.18
C ARG A 120 -4.91 14.50 -6.36
N ASP A 121 -4.34 15.19 -7.34
CA ASP A 121 -3.76 14.55 -8.52
C ASP A 121 -2.59 13.63 -8.14
N GLN A 122 -1.76 14.04 -7.19
CA GLN A 122 -0.68 13.20 -6.63
C GLN A 122 -1.23 11.99 -5.87
N MET A 123 -2.32 12.14 -5.11
CA MET A 123 -2.99 11.03 -4.42
C MET A 123 -3.54 10.01 -5.42
N GLU A 124 -4.20 10.47 -6.48
CA GLU A 124 -4.72 9.61 -7.54
C GLU A 124 -3.62 8.88 -8.30
N GLU A 125 -2.50 9.54 -8.60
CA GLU A 125 -1.36 8.92 -9.26
C GLU A 125 -0.76 7.80 -8.40
N LYS A 126 -0.54 8.06 -7.10
CA LYS A 126 -0.07 7.04 -6.16
C LYS A 126 -1.04 5.86 -6.04
N ARG A 127 -2.35 6.13 -6.05
CA ARG A 127 -3.37 5.09 -6.01
C ARG A 127 -3.32 4.21 -7.25
N ARG A 128 -3.25 4.82 -8.44
CA ARG A 128 -3.14 4.09 -9.71
C ARG A 128 -1.87 3.25 -9.78
N GLU A 129 -0.75 3.76 -9.29
CA GLU A 129 0.52 3.02 -9.24
C GLU A 129 0.43 1.80 -8.30
N ARG A 130 -0.17 1.96 -7.10
CA ARG A 130 -0.41 0.85 -6.18
C ARG A 130 -1.32 -0.22 -6.79
N GLU A 131 -2.40 0.19 -7.47
CA GLU A 131 -3.31 -0.71 -8.16
C GLU A 131 -2.59 -1.49 -9.27
N ARG A 132 -1.77 -0.82 -10.09
CA ARG A 132 -0.94 -1.48 -11.12
C ARG A 132 0.02 -2.50 -10.53
N LEU A 133 0.73 -2.14 -9.47
CA LEU A 133 1.65 -3.06 -8.78
C LEU A 133 0.93 -4.26 -8.18
N THR A 134 -0.28 -4.07 -7.65
CA THR A 134 -1.09 -5.16 -7.10
C THR A 134 -1.52 -6.12 -8.19
N VAL A 135 -2.00 -5.62 -9.33
CA VAL A 135 -2.38 -6.45 -10.50
C VAL A 135 -1.18 -7.23 -11.03
N LEU A 136 -0.01 -6.60 -11.16
CA LEU A 136 1.22 -7.27 -11.60
C LEU A 136 1.62 -8.39 -10.64
N LYS A 137 1.58 -8.14 -9.33
CA LYS A 137 1.88 -9.16 -8.31
C LYS A 137 0.91 -10.35 -8.39
N GLN A 138 -0.39 -10.08 -8.57
CA GLN A 138 -1.38 -11.14 -8.71
C GLN A 138 -1.15 -11.99 -9.98
N ARG A 139 -0.84 -11.36 -11.12
CA ARG A 139 -0.51 -12.09 -12.36
C ARG A 139 0.69 -12.98 -12.18
N THR A 140 1.79 -12.46 -11.62
CA THR A 140 3.01 -13.25 -11.38
C THR A 140 2.75 -14.41 -10.41
N GLN A 141 1.90 -14.23 -9.39
CA GLN A 141 1.53 -15.31 -8.48
C GLN A 141 0.68 -16.37 -9.16
N SER A 142 -0.26 -15.98 -10.02
CA SER A 142 -1.09 -16.92 -10.78
C SER A 142 -0.27 -17.70 -11.80
N GLU A 143 0.65 -17.06 -12.51
CA GLU A 143 1.55 -17.73 -13.46
C GLU A 143 2.48 -18.73 -12.76
N THR A 144 3.05 -18.34 -11.61
CA THR A 144 3.87 -19.26 -10.81
C THR A 144 3.08 -20.42 -10.23
N ALA A 145 1.83 -20.21 -9.81
CA ALA A 145 0.94 -21.27 -9.35
C ALA A 145 0.62 -22.26 -10.48
N PHE A 146 0.27 -21.76 -11.66
CA PHE A 146 -0.01 -22.56 -12.85
C PHE A 146 1.21 -23.36 -13.31
N LEU A 147 2.41 -22.74 -13.31
CA LEU A 147 3.64 -23.45 -13.65
C LEU A 147 4.00 -24.52 -12.62
N ARG A 148 3.74 -24.28 -11.34
CA ARG A 148 3.90 -25.31 -10.29
C ARG A 148 2.96 -26.48 -10.50
N GLU A 149 1.69 -26.20 -10.78
CA GLU A 149 0.68 -27.24 -11.05
C GLU A 149 1.07 -28.08 -12.27
N LYS A 150 1.43 -27.43 -13.40
CA LYS A 150 1.90 -28.12 -14.58
C LYS A 150 3.15 -28.96 -14.34
N LEU A 151 4.11 -28.43 -13.60
CA LEU A 151 5.32 -29.15 -13.27
C LEU A 151 5.03 -30.37 -12.38
N LEU A 152 4.13 -30.20 -11.40
CA LEU A 152 3.67 -31.31 -10.57
C LEU A 152 2.94 -32.35 -11.42
N GLU A 153 2.04 -31.96 -12.30
CA GLU A 153 1.38 -32.89 -13.23
C GLU A 153 2.38 -33.65 -14.09
N SER A 154 3.43 -33.00 -14.61
CA SER A 154 4.46 -33.68 -15.42
C SER A 154 5.27 -34.72 -14.64
N LEU A 155 5.35 -34.60 -13.32
CA LEU A 155 5.99 -35.60 -12.46
C LEU A 155 5.14 -36.88 -12.29
N PHE A 156 3.83 -36.82 -12.65
CA PHE A 156 2.91 -37.96 -12.56
C PHE A 156 2.63 -38.63 -13.90
N THR A 157 2.96 -38.01 -15.02
CA THR A 157 2.84 -38.62 -16.34
C THR A 157 4.06 -39.50 -16.61
N GLU A 158 3.84 -40.75 -16.99
CA GLU A 158 4.87 -41.78 -17.15
C GLU A 158 5.87 -41.54 -18.30
N GLU A 159 5.89 -40.41 -18.94
CA GLU A 159 6.74 -40.08 -20.10
C GLU A 159 8.02 -39.34 -19.74
N GLY A 160 8.34 -39.19 -18.45
CA GLY A 160 9.61 -38.59 -18.02
C GLY A 160 10.75 -39.58 -18.06
N ASP A 161 11.79 -39.30 -18.87
CA ASP A 161 13.04 -40.05 -18.89
C ASP A 161 13.74 -39.92 -17.52
N PRO A 162 14.05 -41.02 -16.82
CA PRO A 162 14.70 -40.99 -15.50
C PRO A 162 16.06 -40.27 -15.47
N GLU A 163 16.66 -39.99 -16.63
CA GLU A 163 17.94 -39.31 -16.72
C GLU A 163 17.90 -37.79 -16.50
N ASP A 164 16.70 -37.15 -16.35
CA ASP A 164 16.59 -35.69 -16.25
C ASP A 164 16.11 -35.20 -14.88
N ASP A 165 16.27 -35.99 -13.81
CA ASP A 165 15.92 -35.63 -12.42
C ASP A 165 16.52 -34.28 -11.98
N ASP A 166 17.74 -33.96 -12.44
CA ASP A 166 18.43 -32.71 -12.10
C ASP A 166 17.80 -31.48 -12.77
N ALA A 167 17.20 -31.61 -13.96
CA ALA A 167 16.51 -30.53 -14.62
C ALA A 167 15.18 -30.21 -13.91
N VAL A 168 14.44 -31.23 -13.54
CA VAL A 168 13.20 -31.10 -12.76
C VAL A 168 13.45 -30.47 -11.39
N LEU A 169 14.49 -30.88 -10.68
CA LEU A 169 14.90 -30.31 -9.42
C LEU A 169 15.30 -28.83 -9.54
N ARG A 170 16.00 -28.46 -10.63
CA ARG A 170 16.33 -27.05 -10.92
C ARG A 170 15.06 -26.21 -11.13
N GLN A 171 14.09 -26.72 -11.91
CA GLN A 171 12.83 -26.02 -12.15
C GLN A 171 12.01 -25.87 -10.87
N LEU A 172 11.90 -26.91 -10.04
CA LEU A 172 11.21 -26.86 -8.74
C LEU A 172 11.84 -25.84 -7.80
N ARG A 173 13.18 -25.75 -7.75
CA ARG A 173 13.89 -24.72 -6.97
C ARG A 173 13.60 -23.31 -7.51
N GLY A 174 13.58 -23.14 -8.83
CA GLY A 174 13.22 -21.86 -9.47
C GLY A 174 11.81 -21.37 -9.10
N LEU A 175 10.87 -22.31 -8.92
CA LEU A 175 9.51 -22.06 -8.47
C LEU A 175 9.37 -21.99 -6.93
N LYS A 176 10.47 -21.95 -6.18
CA LYS A 176 10.53 -21.93 -4.70
C LYS A 176 9.84 -23.14 -4.06
N VAL A 177 9.79 -24.28 -4.74
CA VAL A 177 9.37 -25.55 -4.15
C VAL A 177 10.60 -26.18 -3.50
N ASN A 178 10.62 -26.22 -2.17
CA ASN A 178 11.77 -26.75 -1.42
C ASN A 178 11.52 -28.22 -1.09
N LEU A 179 12.26 -29.10 -1.75
CA LEU A 179 12.22 -30.54 -1.49
C LEU A 179 13.32 -30.86 -0.46
N MET A 180 12.94 -31.25 0.76
CA MET A 180 13.87 -31.51 1.86
C MET A 180 14.17 -33.00 2.11
N ALA A 181 13.45 -33.90 1.46
CA ALA A 181 13.64 -35.35 1.65
C ALA A 181 14.42 -35.97 0.48
N GLY A 182 15.14 -37.05 0.74
CA GLY A 182 15.86 -37.80 -0.28
C GLY A 182 14.97 -38.65 -1.18
N CYS A 183 13.71 -38.88 -0.82
CA CYS A 183 12.71 -39.60 -1.60
C CYS A 183 11.33 -39.02 -1.36
N TYR A 184 10.51 -38.93 -2.40
CA TYR A 184 9.11 -38.49 -2.33
C TYR A 184 8.22 -39.54 -2.96
N ALA A 185 7.06 -39.79 -2.34
CA ALA A 185 6.01 -40.59 -2.93
C ALA A 185 4.75 -39.71 -3.03
N VAL A 186 4.07 -39.80 -4.16
CA VAL A 186 2.82 -39.09 -4.37
C VAL A 186 1.69 -40.08 -4.48
N LEU A 187 0.61 -39.80 -3.75
CA LEU A 187 -0.62 -40.60 -3.75
C LEU A 187 -1.68 -39.80 -4.51
N ASP A 188 -2.08 -40.29 -5.67
CA ASP A 188 -3.26 -39.81 -6.39
C ASP A 188 -4.48 -40.63 -5.97
N ILE A 189 -5.52 -39.94 -5.49
CA ILE A 189 -6.78 -40.56 -5.07
C ILE A 189 -7.89 -40.01 -5.96
N ALA A 190 -8.29 -40.83 -6.96
CA ALA A 190 -9.44 -40.52 -7.78
C ALA A 190 -10.71 -41.16 -7.20
N PHE A 191 -11.74 -40.34 -7.00
CA PHE A 191 -13.06 -40.80 -6.62
C PHE A 191 -13.95 -40.90 -7.86
N SER A 192 -14.51 -42.09 -8.15
CA SER A 192 -15.54 -42.23 -9.17
C SER A 192 -16.93 -42.01 -8.58
N ALA A 193 -17.85 -41.48 -9.39
CA ALA A 193 -19.24 -41.24 -8.98
C ALA A 193 -20.04 -42.49 -8.56
N ALA A 194 -19.45 -43.68 -8.70
CA ALA A 194 -20.04 -44.97 -8.33
C ALA A 194 -19.59 -45.51 -6.96
N GLY A 195 -18.89 -44.69 -6.15
CA GLY A 195 -18.52 -45.06 -4.78
C GLY A 195 -17.37 -46.06 -4.61
N GLU A 196 -16.76 -46.52 -5.69
CA GLU A 196 -15.56 -47.37 -5.63
C GLU A 196 -14.28 -46.51 -5.75
N ALA A 197 -13.51 -46.42 -4.68
CA ALA A 197 -12.22 -45.77 -4.68
C ALA A 197 -11.19 -46.66 -5.39
N ARG A 198 -10.79 -46.32 -6.60
CA ARG A 198 -9.60 -46.90 -7.22
C ARG A 198 -8.35 -46.22 -6.67
N ARG A 199 -7.59 -46.90 -5.82
CA ARG A 199 -6.27 -46.48 -5.39
C ARG A 199 -5.25 -46.84 -6.47
N GLN A 200 -4.78 -45.88 -7.24
CA GLN A 200 -3.55 -46.02 -8.03
C GLN A 200 -2.40 -45.38 -7.25
N ILE A 201 -1.48 -46.19 -6.76
CA ILE A 201 -0.24 -45.70 -6.17
C ILE A 201 0.78 -45.64 -7.31
N LYS A 202 1.02 -44.43 -7.82
CA LYS A 202 2.16 -44.22 -8.72
C LYS A 202 3.41 -43.93 -7.86
N LYS A 203 4.38 -44.85 -7.89
CA LYS A 203 5.65 -44.69 -7.21
C LYS A 203 6.64 -44.03 -8.19
N GLY A 204 6.80 -42.71 -8.06
CA GLY A 204 7.95 -42.01 -8.63
C GLY A 204 9.04 -41.91 -7.57
N PHE A 205 10.21 -42.49 -7.84
CA PHE A 205 11.38 -42.37 -6.98
C PHE A 205 12.30 -41.29 -7.54
N PHE A 206 12.36 -40.12 -6.92
CA PHE A 206 13.40 -39.13 -7.12
C PHE A 206 14.51 -39.39 -6.09
N ARG A 207 15.72 -39.76 -6.55
CA ARG A 207 16.88 -39.99 -5.69
C ARG A 207 17.75 -38.75 -5.72
N GLN A 208 17.73 -37.94 -4.66
CA GLN A 208 18.75 -36.91 -4.49
C GLN A 208 20.12 -37.60 -4.27
N GLN A 209 21.07 -37.40 -5.19
CA GLN A 209 22.45 -37.76 -4.91
C GLN A 209 22.95 -36.91 -3.74
N LYS A 210 23.44 -37.56 -2.67
CA LYS A 210 24.18 -36.89 -1.61
C LYS A 210 25.32 -36.10 -2.26
N PRO A 211 25.54 -34.82 -1.84
CA PRO A 211 26.74 -34.14 -2.25
C PRO A 211 27.94 -35.00 -1.78
N SER A 212 28.79 -35.40 -2.70
CA SER A 212 30.05 -36.06 -2.40
C SER A 212 30.79 -35.21 -1.38
N ALA A 213 31.04 -35.75 -0.22
CA ALA A 213 31.93 -35.16 0.76
C ALA A 213 33.34 -35.19 0.13
N ALA A 214 33.72 -34.08 -0.49
CA ALA A 214 35.12 -33.85 -0.83
C ALA A 214 35.83 -33.57 0.50
N LEU A 215 36.62 -34.53 0.91
CA LEU A 215 37.72 -34.34 1.86
C LEU A 215 38.63 -33.20 1.34
N PHE A 216 38.74 -32.12 2.14
CA PHE A 216 40.04 -31.52 2.55
C PHE A 216 39.76 -30.56 3.70
#